data_17bb6f44b022d45243ea04294182552d
#
_entry.id   17bb6f44b022d45243ea04294182552d
#
_cell.length_a   1.000
_cell.length_b   1.000
_cell.length_c   1.000
_cell.angle_alpha   90.00
_cell.angle_beta   90.00
_cell.angle_gamma   90.00
#
_symmetry.space_group_name_H-M   'P 1'
#
loop_
_entity.id
_entity.type
_entity.pdbx_description
1 polymer ?
#
loop_
_entity_poly.entity_id
_entity_poly.type
_entity_poly.pdbx_seq_one_letter_code
_entity_poly.pdbx_strand_id
1 'polypeptide(L)'
;MKLKIKAVSPKIGTDIPAPFYATPGSAAMDLHACVDAAVTLRPGGRAVIPTGIAIALPSADYVALVFARSGLGIKHGVVPGNCVG
;
A
#
# COMPACT_ATOMS: atom_id res chain seq x y z
N MET A 1 -19.66 5.13 0.21
CA MET A 1 -19.07 3.94 0.86
C MET A 1 -18.09 4.38 1.94
N LYS A 2 -18.05 3.66 3.05
CA LYS A 2 -17.01 3.84 4.07
C LYS A 2 -16.12 2.60 4.13
N LEU A 3 -14.82 2.80 3.96
CA LEU A 3 -13.83 1.75 4.14
C LEU A 3 -13.31 1.79 5.59
N LYS A 4 -13.41 0.68 6.30
CA LYS A 4 -12.82 0.56 7.64
C LYS A 4 -11.35 0.23 7.51
N ILE A 5 -10.49 1.01 8.17
CA ILE A 5 -9.05 0.79 8.19
C ILE A 5 -8.61 0.68 9.65
N LYS A 6 -7.84 -0.37 9.94
CA LYS A 6 -7.26 -0.60 11.26
C LYS A 6 -5.75 -0.50 11.17
N ALA A 7 -5.15 0.30 12.03
CA ALA A 7 -3.70 0.28 12.24
C ALA A 7 -3.34 -1.01 13.00
N VAL A 8 -2.50 -1.85 12.40
CA VAL A 8 -1.99 -3.08 13.04
C VAL A 8 -0.52 -2.93 13.45
N SER A 9 0.09 -1.80 13.12
CA SER A 9 1.41 -1.41 13.59
C SER A 9 1.34 -0.08 14.33
N PRO A 10 2.10 0.09 15.45
CA PRO A 10 2.18 1.38 16.16
C PRO A 10 2.85 2.50 15.35
N LYS A 11 3.51 2.16 14.25
CA LYS A 11 4.14 3.14 13.34
C LYS A 11 3.13 3.94 12.53
N ILE A 12 1.91 3.44 12.34
CA ILE A 12 0.87 4.13 11.58
C ILE A 12 0.40 5.36 12.36
N GLY A 13 0.46 6.51 11.70
CA GLY A 13 0.14 7.81 12.30
C GLY A 13 1.32 8.47 13.02
N THR A 14 2.48 7.82 13.10
CA THR A 14 3.73 8.36 13.64
C THR A 14 4.78 8.41 12.54
N ASP A 15 5.61 7.35 12.40
CA ASP A 15 6.65 7.28 11.36
C ASP A 15 6.06 7.10 9.96
N ILE A 16 4.89 6.47 9.86
CA ILE A 16 4.21 6.16 8.62
C ILE A 16 2.82 6.80 8.65
N PRO A 17 2.46 7.62 7.65
CA PRO A 17 1.15 8.25 7.64
C PRO A 17 0.03 7.22 7.51
N ALA A 18 -1.09 7.48 8.18
CA ALA A 18 -2.32 6.75 7.92
C ALA A 18 -2.75 6.97 6.46
N PRO A 19 -3.41 6.00 5.81
CA PRO A 19 -3.86 6.17 4.44
C PRO A 19 -4.73 7.41 4.26
N PHE A 20 -4.47 8.14 3.20
CA PHE A 20 -5.23 9.34 2.85
C PHE A 20 -5.22 9.53 1.33
N TYR A 21 -6.16 10.30 0.83
CA TYR A 21 -6.17 10.71 -0.58
C TYR A 21 -5.15 11.82 -0.78
N ALA A 22 -4.20 11.61 -1.68
CA ALA A 22 -3.10 12.55 -1.92
C ALA A 22 -3.58 13.89 -2.50
N THR A 23 -4.63 13.85 -3.32
CA THR A 23 -5.24 15.04 -3.92
C THR A 23 -6.77 14.94 -3.87
N PRO A 24 -7.49 16.07 -3.89
CA PRO A 24 -8.94 16.06 -4.09
C PRO A 24 -9.28 15.34 -5.40
N GLY A 25 -10.26 14.43 -5.34
CA GLY A 25 -10.67 13.65 -6.49
C GLY A 25 -9.81 12.43 -6.81
N SER A 26 -8.80 12.12 -6.02
CA SER A 26 -8.05 10.87 -6.14
C SER A 26 -8.98 9.67 -5.93
N ALA A 27 -8.91 8.69 -6.84
CA ALA A 27 -9.72 7.48 -6.76
C ALA A 27 -9.15 6.45 -5.80
N ALA A 28 -7.84 6.50 -5.54
CA ALA A 28 -7.11 5.53 -4.73
C ALA A 28 -6.24 6.20 -3.68
N MET A 29 -5.88 5.45 -2.67
CA MET A 29 -4.96 5.86 -1.61
C MET A 29 -3.64 5.10 -1.73
N ASP A 30 -2.55 5.72 -1.29
CA ASP A 30 -1.25 5.09 -1.25
C ASP A 30 -1.14 4.12 -0.08
N LEU A 31 -0.54 2.96 -0.35
CA LEU A 31 -0.04 2.06 0.68
C LEU A 31 1.45 2.33 0.88
N HIS A 32 1.86 2.38 2.14
CA HIS A 32 3.26 2.59 2.51
C HIS A 32 3.88 1.31 3.04
N ALA A 33 5.16 1.10 2.75
CA ALA A 33 5.92 0.03 3.38
C ALA A 33 6.09 0.33 4.87
N CYS A 34 5.64 -0.59 5.71
CA CYS A 34 5.75 -0.48 7.17
C CYS A 34 6.89 -1.39 7.64
N VAL A 35 8.12 -0.88 7.53
CA VAL A 35 9.34 -1.63 7.84
C VAL A 35 10.19 -0.86 8.85
N ASP A 36 11.04 -1.59 9.59
CA ASP A 36 11.94 -0.99 10.59
C ASP A 36 13.25 -0.48 9.99
N ALA A 37 13.64 -1.05 8.85
CA ALA A 37 14.87 -0.72 8.15
C ALA A 37 14.68 -0.80 6.64
N ALA A 38 15.57 -0.18 5.89
CA ALA A 38 15.54 -0.25 4.43
C ALA A 38 15.65 -1.70 3.96
N VAL A 39 14.83 -2.04 2.96
CA VAL A 39 14.84 -3.34 2.29
C VAL A 39 15.48 -3.17 0.93
N THR A 40 16.51 -3.96 0.65
CA THR A 40 17.20 -3.95 -0.64
C THR A 40 16.63 -5.04 -1.54
N LEU A 41 16.15 -4.64 -2.70
CA LEU A 41 15.71 -5.56 -3.76
C LEU A 41 16.77 -5.59 -4.86
N ARG A 42 17.32 -6.76 -5.13
CA ARG A 42 18.16 -6.99 -6.33
C ARG A 42 17.28 -7.09 -7.57
N PRO A 43 17.81 -6.83 -8.77
CA PRO A 43 17.06 -7.08 -10.02
C PRO A 43 16.48 -8.50 -10.04
N GLY A 44 15.17 -8.60 -10.32
CA GLY A 44 14.43 -9.86 -10.26
C GLY A 44 14.09 -10.34 -8.85
N GLY A 45 14.54 -9.63 -7.81
CA GLY A 45 14.28 -9.99 -6.42
C GLY A 45 12.86 -9.67 -5.99
N ARG A 46 12.39 -10.36 -4.96
CA ARG A 46 11.07 -10.18 -4.35
C ARG A 46 11.18 -10.11 -2.84
N ALA A 47 10.27 -9.37 -2.24
CA ALA A 47 10.12 -9.33 -0.79
C ALA A 47 8.65 -9.17 -0.44
N VAL A 48 8.24 -9.72 0.69
CA VAL A 48 6.92 -9.47 1.27
C VAL A 48 7.07 -8.28 2.20
N ILE A 49 6.35 -7.21 1.89
CA ILE A 49 6.43 -5.94 2.61
C ILE A 49 5.11 -5.70 3.32
N PRO A 50 5.10 -5.59 4.66
CA PRO A 50 3.87 -5.26 5.38
C PRO A 50 3.48 -3.80 5.15
N THR A 51 2.18 -3.53 5.19
CA THR A 51 1.63 -2.17 5.10
C THR A 51 1.33 -1.56 6.46
N GLY A 52 1.27 -2.38 7.49
CA GLY A 52 0.93 -1.96 8.85
C GLY A 52 -0.54 -1.66 9.07
N ILE A 53 -1.39 -1.92 8.08
CA ILE A 53 -2.84 -1.72 8.18
C ILE A 53 -3.60 -2.98 7.77
N ALA A 54 -4.83 -3.05 8.24
CA ALA A 54 -5.83 -3.99 7.75
C ALA A 54 -7.06 -3.21 7.30
N ILE A 55 -7.77 -3.72 6.32
CA ILE A 55 -9.00 -3.11 5.82
C ILE A 55 -10.17 -4.06 5.93
N ALA A 56 -11.38 -3.52 6.04
CA ALA A 56 -12.60 -4.27 5.96
C ALA A 56 -13.54 -3.60 4.97
N LEU A 57 -13.91 -4.32 3.93
CA LEU A 57 -14.89 -3.86 2.94
C LEU A 57 -16.30 -3.90 3.53
N PRO A 58 -17.20 -2.98 3.13
CA PRO A 58 -18.57 -2.92 3.68
C PRO A 58 -19.39 -4.16 3.40
N SER A 59 -19.18 -4.82 2.28
CA SER A 59 -19.94 -6.01 1.87
C SER A 59 -19.21 -6.76 0.74
N ALA A 60 -19.78 -7.89 0.33
CA ALA A 60 -19.28 -8.67 -0.80
C ALA A 60 -19.51 -8.00 -2.17
N ASP A 61 -20.22 -6.87 -2.22
CA ASP A 61 -20.44 -6.12 -3.45
C ASP A 61 -19.22 -5.28 -3.87
N TYR A 62 -18.20 -5.21 -3.01
CA TYR A 62 -16.99 -4.42 -3.22
C TYR A 62 -15.77 -5.31 -3.33
N VAL A 63 -14.76 -4.81 -4.01
CA VAL A 63 -13.43 -5.41 -4.08
C VAL A 63 -12.38 -4.33 -3.89
N ALA A 64 -11.29 -4.66 -3.21
CA ALA A 64 -10.11 -3.82 -3.13
C ALA A 64 -9.05 -4.35 -4.09
N LEU A 65 -8.47 -3.45 -4.87
CA LEU A 65 -7.39 -3.78 -5.80
C LEU A 65 -6.15 -2.97 -5.46
N VAL A 66 -4.99 -3.61 -5.48
CA VAL A 66 -3.70 -2.97 -5.25
C VAL A 66 -2.94 -2.90 -6.57
N PHE A 67 -2.59 -1.70 -6.99
CA PHE A 67 -1.86 -1.43 -8.23
C PHE A 67 -0.48 -0.88 -7.94
N ALA A 68 0.41 -1.02 -8.91
CA ALA A 68 1.71 -0.37 -8.87
C ALA A 68 1.57 1.16 -8.91
N ARG A 69 2.51 1.84 -8.25
CA ARG A 69 2.71 3.27 -8.45
C ARG A 69 3.44 3.50 -9.77
N SER A 70 2.92 4.39 -10.61
CA SER A 70 3.48 4.65 -11.94
C SER A 70 4.94 5.11 -11.89
N GLY A 71 5.26 6.07 -11.02
CA GLY A 71 6.63 6.57 -10.89
C GLY A 71 7.61 5.51 -10.38
N LEU A 72 7.19 4.73 -9.39
CA LEU A 72 8.02 3.66 -8.83
C LEU A 72 8.27 2.55 -9.86
N GLY A 73 7.24 2.18 -10.61
CA GLY A 73 7.36 1.18 -11.68
C GLY A 73 8.22 1.65 -12.84
N ILE A 74 7.98 2.84 -13.35
CA ILE A 74 8.68 3.37 -14.55
C ILE A 74 10.13 3.73 -14.23
N LYS A 75 10.38 4.40 -13.10
CA LYS A 75 11.73 4.89 -12.77
C LYS A 75 12.62 3.82 -12.11
N HIS A 76 12.03 2.93 -11.34
CA HIS A 76 12.79 2.00 -10.50
C HIS A 76 12.46 0.54 -10.76
N GLY A 77 11.47 0.23 -11.59
CA GLY A 77 11.08 -1.14 -11.91
C GLY A 77 10.49 -1.92 -10.75
N VAL A 78 9.99 -1.23 -9.72
CA VAL A 78 9.39 -1.87 -8.54
C VAL A 78 7.88 -1.92 -8.70
N VAL A 79 7.35 -3.12 -8.69
CA VAL A 79 5.92 -3.39 -8.92
C VAL A 79 5.45 -4.52 -8.00
N PRO A 80 4.13 -4.67 -7.76
CA PRO A 80 3.61 -5.86 -7.11
C PRO A 80 4.01 -7.13 -7.87
N GLY A 81 4.48 -8.14 -7.14
CA GLY A 81 4.97 -9.38 -7.75
C GLY A 81 3.89 -10.17 -8.49
N ASN A 82 2.63 -9.99 -8.10
CA ASN A 82 1.46 -10.58 -8.75
C ASN A 82 0.75 -9.62 -9.73
N CYS A 83 1.36 -8.50 -10.08
CA CYS A 83 0.86 -7.44 -10.95
C CYS A 83 -0.28 -6.63 -10.32
N VAL A 84 -1.34 -7.27 -9.92
CA VAL A 84 -2.50 -6.67 -9.23
C VAL A 84 -2.88 -7.54 -8.03
N GLY A 85 -2.92 -6.93 -6.90
CA GLY A 85 -3.37 -7.58 -5.68
C GLY A 85 -4.82 -7.31 -5.35
#